data_19b831dc36d3ba0c81434381c5854e34
#
_entry.id   19b831dc36d3ba0c81434381c5854e34
#
_cell.length_a   1.000
_cell.length_b   1.000
_cell.length_c   1.000
_cell.angle_alpha   90.00
_cell.angle_beta   90.00
_cell.angle_gamma   90.00
#
_symmetry.space_group_name_H-M   'P 1'
#
loop_
_entity.id
_entity.type
_entity.pdbx_description
1 polymer ?
#
loop_
_entity_poly.entity_id
_entity_poly.type
_entity_poly.pdbx_seq_one_letter_code
_entity_poly.pdbx_strand_id
1 'polypeptide(L)'
;MILDTLENLGNYVSLNPLFSQVVDYIKMTDLASQPEGKVVIDGEKLFVNYCVAKGKTKEEAKLESHDKMIDIQIPISSTEVMGYTPRNVLPVNDYDYEKDLTFYDGLADQYITVHPGMFAIFFPQDGHAPCISENSEIRKVIFKVEN
;
A
#
# COMPACT_ATOMS: atom_id res chain seq x y z
N MET A 1 -4.72 9.78 -2.43
CA MET A 1 -3.51 9.00 -2.80
C MET A 1 -2.30 9.93 -2.91
N ILE A 2 -1.13 9.49 -2.48
CA ILE A 2 0.16 10.22 -2.58
C ILE A 2 1.17 9.29 -3.25
N LEU A 3 2.00 9.83 -4.13
CA LEU A 3 3.13 9.14 -4.76
C LEU A 3 4.37 10.03 -4.64
N ASP A 4 5.45 9.54 -4.01
CA ASP A 4 6.70 10.30 -3.84
C ASP A 4 7.88 9.35 -3.57
N THR A 5 9.07 9.90 -3.40
CA THR A 5 10.28 9.18 -2.99
C THR A 5 10.33 8.99 -1.47
N LEU A 6 10.96 7.92 -1.00
CA LEU A 6 11.09 7.62 0.44
C LEU A 6 11.78 8.75 1.22
N GLU A 7 12.68 9.50 0.60
CA GLU A 7 13.34 10.66 1.21
C GLU A 7 12.35 11.74 1.63
N ASN A 8 11.24 11.87 0.90
CA ASN A 8 10.21 12.87 1.13
C ASN A 8 9.12 12.43 2.10
N LEU A 9 9.09 11.17 2.55
CA LEU A 9 8.02 10.66 3.41
C LEU A 9 7.84 11.48 4.68
N GLY A 10 8.93 12.04 5.23
CA GLY A 10 8.89 12.94 6.38
C GLY A 10 8.05 14.21 6.19
N ASN A 11 7.81 14.64 4.95
CA ASN A 11 7.00 15.83 4.66
C ASN A 11 5.50 15.57 4.88
N TYR A 12 5.09 14.32 5.01
CA TYR A 12 3.68 13.89 5.13
C TYR A 12 3.27 13.53 6.55
N VAL A 13 4.15 13.68 7.56
CA VAL A 13 3.88 13.28 8.96
C VAL A 13 2.71 14.02 9.60
N SER A 14 2.34 15.19 9.09
CA SER A 14 1.19 15.96 9.58
C SER A 14 -0.17 15.37 9.17
N LEU A 15 -0.21 14.43 8.23
CA LEU A 15 -1.45 13.85 7.72
C LEU A 15 -2.05 12.77 8.62
N ASN A 16 -1.22 12.12 9.46
CA ASN A 16 -1.67 11.13 10.43
C ASN A 16 -0.66 11.07 11.60
N PRO A 17 -1.14 10.99 12.85
CA PRO A 17 -0.26 10.97 14.04
C PRO A 17 0.77 9.83 14.07
N LEU A 18 0.46 8.69 13.40
CA LEU A 18 1.32 7.51 13.37
C LEU A 18 2.40 7.57 12.28
N PHE A 19 2.30 8.51 11.33
CA PHE A 19 3.27 8.58 10.22
C PHE A 19 4.70 8.89 10.68
N SER A 20 4.87 9.60 11.79
CA SER A 20 6.20 9.80 12.38
C SER A 20 6.87 8.48 12.78
N GLN A 21 6.09 7.53 13.34
CA GLN A 21 6.60 6.20 13.69
C GLN A 21 6.97 5.37 12.45
N VAL A 22 6.23 5.52 11.34
CA VAL A 22 6.59 4.89 10.05
C VAL A 22 7.92 5.43 9.55
N VAL A 23 8.11 6.75 9.57
CA VAL A 23 9.37 7.40 9.16
C VAL A 23 10.54 6.93 10.01
N ASP A 24 10.37 6.88 11.33
CA ASP A 24 11.42 6.44 12.26
C ASP A 24 11.75 4.96 12.05
N TYR A 25 10.74 4.11 11.83
CA TYR A 25 10.94 2.69 11.53
C TYR A 25 11.76 2.48 10.24
N ILE A 26 11.42 3.20 9.17
CA ILE A 26 12.14 3.13 7.88
C ILE A 26 13.60 3.58 8.03
N LYS A 27 13.86 4.63 8.81
CA LYS A 27 15.23 5.11 9.05
C LYS A 27 16.11 4.12 9.83
N MET A 28 15.50 3.33 10.72
CA MET A 28 16.22 2.39 11.60
C MET A 28 16.29 0.97 11.05
N THR A 29 15.58 0.68 9.94
CA THR A 29 15.40 -0.69 9.45
C THR A 29 15.84 -0.80 7.99
N ASP A 30 16.72 -1.75 7.70
CA ASP A 30 16.95 -2.17 6.32
C ASP A 30 15.74 -2.99 5.84
N LEU A 31 14.84 -2.34 5.10
CA LEU A 31 13.59 -2.96 4.64
C LEU A 31 13.84 -4.14 3.69
N ALA A 32 14.96 -4.11 2.94
CA ALA A 32 15.26 -5.15 1.96
C ALA A 32 15.71 -6.46 2.59
N SER A 33 16.32 -6.40 3.78
CA SER A 33 16.87 -7.56 4.48
C SER A 33 15.88 -8.28 5.40
N GLN A 34 14.68 -7.70 5.63
CA GLN A 34 13.71 -8.29 6.57
C GLN A 34 13.08 -9.57 6.00
N PRO A 35 12.86 -10.61 6.82
CA PRO A 35 12.12 -11.79 6.38
C PRO A 35 10.64 -11.46 6.10
N GLU A 36 9.96 -12.29 5.30
CA GLU A 36 8.53 -12.18 5.12
C GLU A 36 7.78 -12.36 6.44
N GLY A 37 6.70 -11.61 6.60
CA GLY A 37 5.85 -11.67 7.77
C GLY A 37 5.36 -10.31 8.23
N LYS A 38 4.60 -10.33 9.32
CA LYS A 38 4.05 -9.14 9.99
C LYS A 38 4.94 -8.74 11.16
N VAL A 39 5.31 -7.46 11.22
CA VAL A 39 5.98 -6.83 12.38
C VAL A 39 5.04 -5.78 12.95
N VAL A 40 4.72 -5.91 14.25
CA VAL A 40 3.88 -4.95 14.98
C VAL A 40 4.76 -3.81 15.47
N ILE A 41 4.33 -2.57 15.21
CA ILE A 41 5.03 -1.35 15.65
C ILE A 41 4.26 -0.70 16.80
N ASP A 42 2.93 -0.53 16.65
CA ASP A 42 2.04 0.02 17.69
C ASP A 42 0.71 -0.76 17.70
N GLY A 43 0.72 -1.93 18.33
CA GLY A 43 -0.45 -2.77 18.47
C GLY A 43 -1.14 -3.08 17.13
N GLU A 44 -2.46 -2.91 17.11
CA GLU A 44 -3.27 -3.06 15.89
C GLU A 44 -3.30 -1.79 15.03
N LYS A 45 -2.83 -0.66 15.57
CA LYS A 45 -2.90 0.65 14.93
C LYS A 45 -1.84 0.87 13.87
N LEU A 46 -0.67 0.25 14.07
CA LEU A 46 0.46 0.37 13.15
C LEU A 46 1.24 -0.92 13.09
N PHE A 47 1.29 -1.51 11.92
CA PHE A 47 2.12 -2.68 11.65
C PHE A 47 2.62 -2.66 10.21
N VAL A 48 3.64 -3.46 9.94
CA VAL A 48 4.23 -3.59 8.61
C VAL A 48 4.20 -5.05 8.17
N ASN A 49 3.80 -5.28 6.93
CA ASN A 49 3.84 -6.57 6.26
C ASN A 49 4.99 -6.59 5.24
N TYR A 50 5.88 -7.57 5.36
CA TYR A 50 6.90 -7.89 4.38
C TYR A 50 6.42 -9.07 3.57
N CYS A 51 6.31 -8.92 2.26
CA CYS A 51 5.81 -9.97 1.40
C CYS A 51 6.51 -10.02 0.04
N VAL A 52 6.46 -11.21 -0.55
CA VAL A 52 6.75 -11.43 -1.98
C VAL A 52 5.41 -11.68 -2.67
N ALA A 53 4.93 -10.68 -3.39
CA ALA A 53 3.67 -10.75 -4.11
C ALA A 53 3.91 -11.28 -5.53
N LYS A 54 2.95 -12.04 -6.06
CA LYS A 54 2.95 -12.44 -7.47
C LYS A 54 2.61 -11.24 -8.35
N GLY A 55 3.42 -11.00 -9.38
CA GLY A 55 3.10 -10.03 -10.43
C GLY A 55 1.83 -10.42 -11.17
N LYS A 56 1.02 -9.44 -11.51
CA LYS A 56 -0.29 -9.57 -12.17
C LYS A 56 -0.37 -8.66 -13.37
N THR A 57 -1.28 -8.99 -14.30
CA THR A 57 -1.72 -8.04 -15.31
C THR A 57 -2.71 -7.03 -14.70
N LYS A 58 -3.08 -6.01 -15.45
CA LYS A 58 -4.12 -5.05 -15.01
C LYS A 58 -5.47 -5.72 -14.80
N GLU A 59 -5.79 -6.72 -15.60
CA GLU A 59 -7.04 -7.49 -15.56
C GLU A 59 -7.10 -8.43 -14.36
N GLU A 60 -5.95 -8.95 -13.91
CA GLU A 60 -5.85 -9.84 -12.75
C GLU A 60 -5.78 -9.08 -11.41
N ALA A 61 -5.31 -7.83 -11.43
CA ALA A 61 -5.18 -7.01 -10.23
C ALA A 61 -6.56 -6.51 -9.78
N LYS A 62 -7.02 -7.01 -8.64
CA LYS A 62 -8.31 -6.60 -8.08
C LYS A 62 -8.24 -5.20 -7.51
N LEU A 63 -9.23 -4.39 -7.84
CA LEU A 63 -9.44 -3.09 -7.22
C LEU A 63 -10.02 -3.28 -5.82
N GLU A 64 -9.40 -2.66 -4.82
CA GLU A 64 -9.75 -2.81 -3.41
C GLU A 64 -9.72 -1.47 -2.66
N SER A 65 -10.42 -1.39 -1.54
CA SER A 65 -10.30 -0.29 -0.59
C SER A 65 -10.39 -0.79 0.86
N HIS A 66 -9.92 0.03 1.78
CA HIS A 66 -9.96 -0.20 3.23
C HIS A 66 -10.84 0.85 3.90
N ASP A 67 -11.46 0.52 5.02
CA ASP A 67 -12.28 1.47 5.80
C ASP A 67 -11.51 2.06 6.97
N LYS A 68 -10.64 1.27 7.60
CA LYS A 68 -9.96 1.60 8.84
C LYS A 68 -8.49 1.96 8.65
N MET A 69 -7.83 1.35 7.65
CA MET A 69 -6.39 1.44 7.50
C MET A 69 -6.00 2.26 6.28
N ILE A 70 -4.93 3.00 6.43
CA ILE A 70 -4.16 3.62 5.35
C ILE A 70 -3.07 2.62 4.96
N ASP A 71 -2.87 2.42 3.65
CA ASP A 71 -1.76 1.64 3.12
C ASP A 71 -0.62 2.56 2.69
N ILE A 72 0.60 2.29 3.19
CA ILE A 72 1.82 2.85 2.61
C ILE A 72 2.57 1.70 1.97
N GLN A 73 2.59 1.67 0.64
CA GLN A 73 3.14 0.57 -0.15
C GLN A 73 4.48 0.96 -0.77
N ILE A 74 5.50 0.12 -0.56
CA ILE A 74 6.90 0.36 -0.93
C ILE A 74 7.42 -0.87 -1.68
N PRO A 75 7.55 -0.83 -3.01
CA PRO A 75 8.24 -1.88 -3.75
C PRO A 75 9.74 -1.89 -3.42
N ILE A 76 10.33 -3.08 -3.24
CA ILE A 76 11.73 -3.25 -2.87
C ILE A 76 12.56 -3.79 -4.04
N SER A 77 12.09 -4.87 -4.69
CA SER A 77 12.92 -5.61 -5.67
C SER A 77 12.74 -5.12 -7.10
N SER A 78 11.57 -4.59 -7.43
CA SER A 78 11.22 -4.25 -8.80
C SER A 78 10.14 -3.18 -8.86
N THR A 79 10.01 -2.54 -10.02
CA THR A 79 8.94 -1.59 -10.29
C THR A 79 7.58 -2.28 -10.23
N GLU A 80 6.64 -1.63 -9.58
CA GLU A 80 5.24 -2.03 -9.48
C GLU A 80 4.35 -0.95 -10.08
N VAL A 81 3.37 -1.33 -10.87
CA VAL A 81 2.27 -0.45 -11.28
C VAL A 81 1.10 -0.69 -10.33
N MET A 82 0.47 0.37 -9.90
CA MET A 82 -0.71 0.31 -9.03
C MET A 82 -1.85 1.07 -9.68
N GLY A 83 -3.03 0.44 -9.74
CA GLY A 83 -4.26 1.10 -10.18
C GLY A 83 -4.79 2.03 -9.10
N TYR A 84 -5.49 3.08 -9.52
CA TYR A 84 -6.16 4.04 -8.63
C TYR A 84 -7.53 4.44 -9.20
N THR A 85 -8.54 4.46 -8.34
CA THR A 85 -9.87 5.01 -8.62
C THR A 85 -10.39 5.67 -7.35
N PRO A 86 -10.89 6.92 -7.39
CA PRO A 86 -11.53 7.54 -6.23
C PRO A 86 -12.70 6.67 -5.75
N ARG A 87 -12.75 6.34 -4.45
CA ARG A 87 -13.78 5.44 -3.91
C ARG A 87 -15.21 5.95 -4.11
N ASN A 88 -15.41 7.26 -4.14
CA ASN A 88 -16.74 7.87 -4.29
C ASN A 88 -17.39 7.64 -5.67
N VAL A 89 -16.65 7.18 -6.68
CA VAL A 89 -17.19 6.79 -7.98
C VAL A 89 -17.37 5.27 -8.13
N LEU A 90 -16.92 4.50 -7.14
CA LEU A 90 -17.06 3.04 -7.11
C LEU A 90 -18.44 2.63 -6.57
N PRO A 91 -18.97 1.45 -6.97
CA PRO A 91 -20.22 0.94 -6.45
C PRO A 91 -20.12 0.64 -4.95
N VAL A 92 -21.26 0.56 -4.28
CA VAL A 92 -21.32 0.03 -2.90
C VAL A 92 -21.26 -1.49 -2.98
N ASN A 93 -20.21 -2.06 -2.39
CA ASN A 93 -19.98 -3.50 -2.33
C ASN A 93 -19.85 -3.97 -0.88
N ASP A 94 -19.92 -5.28 -0.67
CA ASP A 94 -19.80 -5.90 0.65
C ASP A 94 -18.41 -5.66 1.24
N TYR A 95 -18.38 -5.19 2.48
CA TYR A 95 -17.15 -4.97 3.25
C TYR A 95 -16.84 -6.16 4.15
N ASP A 96 -15.64 -6.70 4.01
CA ASP A 96 -15.10 -7.74 4.91
C ASP A 96 -14.48 -7.07 6.15
N TYR A 97 -15.21 -7.11 7.27
CA TYR A 97 -14.80 -6.47 8.54
C TYR A 97 -13.55 -7.09 9.17
N GLU A 98 -13.29 -8.39 8.91
CA GLU A 98 -12.14 -9.09 9.49
C GLU A 98 -10.85 -8.71 8.77
N LYS A 99 -10.95 -8.48 7.46
CA LYS A 99 -9.79 -8.13 6.62
C LYS A 99 -9.65 -6.63 6.38
N ASP A 100 -10.63 -5.82 6.80
CA ASP A 100 -10.71 -4.41 6.46
C ASP A 100 -10.64 -4.19 4.93
N LEU A 101 -11.55 -4.85 4.18
CA LEU A 101 -11.40 -4.94 2.74
C LEU A 101 -12.74 -4.91 2.00
N THR A 102 -12.82 -4.08 0.97
CA THR A 102 -13.88 -4.12 -0.05
C THR A 102 -13.25 -4.34 -1.41
N PHE A 103 -13.72 -5.32 -2.17
CA PHE A 103 -13.29 -5.54 -3.56
C PHE A 103 -14.31 -4.95 -4.53
N TYR A 104 -13.80 -4.51 -5.68
CA TYR A 104 -14.58 -3.97 -6.77
C TYR A 104 -14.23 -4.68 -8.09
N ASP A 105 -15.23 -4.89 -8.93
CA ASP A 105 -15.04 -5.43 -10.27
C ASP A 105 -14.62 -4.31 -11.24
N GLY A 106 -13.84 -4.69 -12.26
CA GLY A 106 -13.38 -3.79 -13.31
C GLY A 106 -11.95 -3.32 -13.15
N LEU A 107 -11.53 -2.49 -14.08
CA LEU A 107 -10.19 -1.91 -14.12
C LEU A 107 -10.17 -0.58 -13.34
N ALA A 108 -9.00 -0.23 -12.84
CA ALA A 108 -8.80 1.10 -12.25
C ALA A 108 -8.82 2.20 -13.33
N ASP A 109 -9.26 3.41 -12.96
CA ASP A 109 -9.35 4.57 -13.86
C ASP A 109 -7.97 5.12 -14.24
N GLN A 110 -7.02 5.05 -13.30
CA GLN A 110 -5.67 5.58 -13.44
C GLN A 110 -4.65 4.53 -13.01
N TYR A 111 -3.42 4.68 -13.50
CA TYR A 111 -2.31 3.82 -13.12
C TYR A 111 -1.09 4.66 -12.78
N ILE A 112 -0.46 4.37 -11.65
CA ILE A 112 0.78 4.99 -11.21
C ILE A 112 1.91 3.95 -11.25
N THR A 113 3.12 4.40 -11.53
CA THR A 113 4.33 3.57 -11.50
C THR A 113 5.12 3.91 -10.25
N VAL A 114 5.38 2.90 -9.43
CA VAL A 114 6.13 3.02 -8.18
C VAL A 114 7.44 2.24 -8.34
N HIS A 115 8.56 2.93 -8.33
CA HIS A 115 9.89 2.32 -8.42
C HIS A 115 10.44 1.99 -7.03
N PRO A 116 11.40 1.05 -6.89
CA PRO A 116 12.18 0.94 -5.67
C PRO A 116 12.76 2.29 -5.24
N GLY A 117 12.66 2.62 -3.94
CA GLY A 117 13.00 3.95 -3.43
C GLY A 117 11.85 4.97 -3.43
N MET A 118 10.68 4.57 -3.94
CA MET A 118 9.43 5.35 -3.88
C MET A 118 8.40 4.67 -2.97
N PHE A 119 7.33 5.40 -2.65
CA PHE A 119 6.15 4.88 -1.96
C PHE A 119 4.86 5.41 -2.59
N ALA A 120 3.78 4.67 -2.39
CA ALA A 120 2.42 5.13 -2.62
C ALA A 120 1.63 5.05 -1.30
N ILE A 121 0.86 6.11 -0.97
CA ILE A 121 -0.08 6.11 0.16
C ILE A 121 -1.50 6.07 -0.39
N PHE A 122 -2.27 5.10 0.07
CA PHE A 122 -3.70 4.98 -0.20
C PHE A 122 -4.48 5.15 1.10
N PHE A 123 -5.37 6.14 1.12
CA PHE A 123 -6.27 6.42 2.22
C PHE A 123 -7.60 5.67 2.03
N PRO A 124 -8.50 5.61 3.03
CA PRO A 124 -9.81 4.97 2.89
C PRO A 124 -10.68 5.45 1.72
N GLN A 125 -10.47 6.69 1.26
CA GLN A 125 -11.15 7.24 0.08
C GLN A 125 -10.52 6.84 -1.26
N ASP A 126 -9.45 6.06 -1.26
CA ASP A 126 -8.71 5.67 -2.45
C ASP A 126 -8.92 4.18 -2.75
N GLY A 127 -9.65 3.86 -3.83
CA GLY A 127 -9.61 2.52 -4.40
C GLY A 127 -8.28 2.29 -5.10
N HIS A 128 -7.66 1.12 -4.91
CA HIS A 128 -6.38 0.81 -5.52
C HIS A 128 -6.28 -0.66 -5.94
N ALA A 129 -5.47 -0.93 -6.97
CA ALA A 129 -5.23 -2.27 -7.49
C ALA A 129 -3.72 -2.53 -7.52
N PRO A 130 -3.17 -3.20 -6.50
CA PRO A 130 -1.72 -3.40 -6.38
C PRO A 130 -1.22 -4.61 -7.17
N CYS A 131 0.11 -4.76 -7.18
CA CYS A 131 0.84 -5.93 -7.70
C CYS A 131 0.84 -6.07 -9.23
N ILE A 132 0.63 -5.01 -9.99
CA ILE A 132 0.75 -5.06 -11.45
C ILE A 132 2.22 -4.98 -11.85
N SER A 133 2.75 -6.02 -12.48
CA SER A 133 4.16 -6.08 -12.91
C SER A 133 4.37 -7.18 -13.95
N GLU A 134 5.33 -6.96 -14.84
CA GLU A 134 5.87 -8.00 -15.73
C GLU A 134 6.76 -9.01 -15.00
N ASN A 135 7.28 -8.63 -13.82
CA ASN A 135 8.06 -9.54 -12.98
C ASN A 135 7.12 -10.55 -12.31
N SER A 136 7.53 -11.81 -12.27
CA SER A 136 6.76 -12.89 -11.64
C SER A 136 6.59 -12.68 -10.13
N GLU A 137 7.55 -12.01 -9.51
CA GLU A 137 7.59 -11.74 -8.07
C GLU A 137 7.99 -10.29 -7.78
N ILE A 138 7.29 -9.70 -6.83
CA ILE A 138 7.53 -8.35 -6.32
C ILE A 138 7.75 -8.45 -4.81
N ARG A 139 9.00 -8.27 -4.36
CA ARG A 139 9.26 -8.07 -2.94
C ARG A 139 8.83 -6.67 -2.56
N LYS A 140 7.96 -6.54 -1.58
CA LYS A 140 7.41 -5.25 -1.16
C LYS A 140 7.13 -5.19 0.33
N VAL A 141 6.98 -3.98 0.82
CA VAL A 141 6.65 -3.63 2.19
C VAL A 141 5.36 -2.84 2.19
N ILE A 142 4.44 -3.19 3.08
CA ILE A 142 3.15 -2.52 3.23
C ILE A 142 2.97 -2.16 4.70
N PHE A 143 3.03 -0.86 5.02
CA PHE A 143 2.59 -0.38 6.33
C PHE A 143 1.08 -0.24 6.32
N LYS A 144 0.45 -0.78 7.35
CA LYS A 144 -0.95 -0.61 7.68
C LYS A 144 -1.03 0.36 8.86
N VAL A 145 -1.64 1.50 8.63
CA VAL A 145 -1.71 2.62 9.58
C VAL A 145 -3.17 2.94 9.84
N GLU A 146 -3.61 2.95 11.12
CA GLU A 146 -4.97 3.36 11.50
C GLU A 146 -5.24 4.80 11.04
N ASN A 147 -6.38 5.00 10.35
CA ASN A 147 -6.77 6.30 9.80
C ASN A 147 -7.35 7.25 10.84
#